data_9ac69b46f62f219b34f5f7546360dc70
#
_entry.id   9ac69b46f62f219b34f5f7546360dc70
#
_cell.length_a   1.000
_cell.length_b   1.000
_cell.length_c   1.000
_cell.angle_alpha   90.00
_cell.angle_beta   90.00
_cell.angle_gamma   90.00
#
_symmetry.space_group_name_H-M   'P 1'
#
loop_
_entity.id
_entity.type
_entity.pdbx_description
1 polymer ?
#
loop_
_entity_poly.entity_id
_entity_poly.type
_entity_poly.pdbx_seq_one_letter_code
_entity_poly.pdbx_strand_id
1 'polypeptide(L)'
;MKTLRTDARSRFTQAYIKKSLLKLIGSTPLKSITVAELCREAEITRSTFYNHFYDVYDVYESIENEFYEQMTAKLDTIKTYALDNRFFLEMLNLLAEKPDVTSIIVSNPYESTLLKR
;
A
#
# COMPACT_ATOMS: atom_id res chain seq x y z
N MET A 1 7.14 12.17 8.05
CA MET A 1 7.96 12.66 6.94
C MET A 1 9.11 13.47 7.42
N LYS A 2 10.28 13.17 6.97
CA LYS A 2 11.46 13.75 7.58
C LYS A 2 11.83 15.12 7.06
N THR A 3 12.13 15.24 5.81
CA THR A 3 12.57 16.53 5.28
C THR A 3 12.01 16.73 3.89
N LEU A 4 11.83 17.99 3.55
CA LEU A 4 11.32 18.33 2.24
C LEU A 4 12.40 18.22 1.17
N ARG A 5 13.62 18.45 1.57
CA ARG A 5 14.73 18.45 0.66
C ARG A 5 14.97 17.10 -0.01
N THR A 6 14.54 16.02 0.66
CA THR A 6 14.74 14.67 0.16
C THR A 6 13.45 14.04 -0.34
N ASP A 7 12.44 14.85 -0.60
CA ASP A 7 11.11 14.33 -0.92
C ASP A 7 11.09 13.36 -2.09
N ALA A 8 11.73 13.72 -3.20
CA ALA A 8 11.71 12.86 -4.37
C ALA A 8 12.40 11.53 -4.07
N ARG A 9 13.57 11.59 -3.46
CA ARG A 9 14.30 10.39 -3.09
C ARG A 9 13.56 9.60 -2.02
N SER A 10 13.00 10.31 -1.07
CA SER A 10 12.25 9.70 0.02
C SER A 10 11.05 8.93 -0.51
N ARG A 11 10.29 9.55 -1.41
CA ARG A 11 9.12 8.90 -2.00
C ARG A 11 9.52 7.66 -2.80
N PHE A 12 10.62 7.75 -3.52
CA PHE A 12 11.13 6.64 -4.29
C PHE A 12 11.48 5.47 -3.39
N THR A 13 12.21 5.76 -2.30
CA THR A 13 12.60 4.74 -1.34
C THR A 13 11.37 4.11 -0.69
N GLN A 14 10.41 4.94 -0.27
CA GLN A 14 9.20 4.44 0.34
C GLN A 14 8.41 3.55 -0.61
N ALA A 15 8.31 3.95 -1.87
CA ALA A 15 7.60 3.15 -2.87
C ALA A 15 8.29 1.80 -3.07
N TYR A 16 9.61 1.79 -3.06
CA TYR A 16 10.36 0.57 -3.23
C TYR A 16 10.19 -0.37 -2.03
N ILE A 17 10.16 0.20 -0.83
CA ILE A 17 9.92 -0.60 0.38
C ILE A 17 8.53 -1.23 0.34
N LYS A 18 7.54 -0.45 -0.06
CA LYS A 18 6.18 -0.96 -0.19
C LYS A 18 6.09 -2.08 -1.21
N LYS A 19 6.73 -1.90 -2.34
CA LYS A 19 6.75 -2.92 -3.39
C LYS A 19 7.41 -4.20 -2.88
N SER A 20 8.49 -4.06 -2.13
CA SER A 20 9.19 -5.19 -1.57
C SER A 20 8.33 -5.95 -0.57
N LEU A 21 7.56 -5.22 0.25
CA LEU A 21 6.65 -5.87 1.19
C LEU A 21 5.56 -6.64 0.45
N LEU A 22 4.98 -6.06 -0.58
CA LEU A 22 3.96 -6.74 -1.36
C LEU A 22 4.49 -8.04 -1.94
N LYS A 23 5.74 -8.03 -2.38
CA LYS A 23 6.37 -9.22 -2.91
C LYS A 23 6.51 -10.30 -1.84
N LEU A 24 6.93 -9.91 -0.64
CA LEU A 24 7.11 -10.88 0.45
C LEU A 24 5.79 -11.46 0.91
N ILE A 25 4.75 -10.67 0.95
CA ILE A 25 3.43 -11.13 1.38
C ILE A 25 2.89 -12.20 0.45
N GLY A 26 3.35 -12.22 -0.78
CA GLY A 26 2.94 -13.25 -1.73
C GLY A 26 3.26 -14.65 -1.28
N SER A 27 4.28 -14.80 -0.42
CA SER A 27 4.69 -16.14 0.03
C SER A 27 4.79 -16.27 1.54
N THR A 28 4.68 -15.17 2.30
CA THR A 28 4.88 -15.18 3.74
C THR A 28 3.78 -14.38 4.43
N PRO A 29 3.15 -14.92 5.47
CA PRO A 29 2.14 -14.15 6.20
C PRO A 29 2.74 -12.85 6.75
N LEU A 30 1.95 -11.80 6.74
CA LEU A 30 2.42 -10.49 7.17
C LEU A 30 3.03 -10.54 8.57
N LYS A 31 2.40 -11.24 9.49
CA LYS A 31 2.87 -11.30 10.88
C LYS A 31 4.21 -11.99 11.01
N SER A 32 4.64 -12.73 10.00
CA SER A 32 5.90 -13.45 10.03
C SER A 32 7.03 -12.71 9.34
N ILE A 33 6.73 -11.59 8.69
CA ILE A 33 7.73 -10.82 7.98
C ILE A 33 8.42 -9.88 8.95
N THR A 34 9.75 -9.94 8.99
CA THR A 34 10.54 -9.08 9.86
C THR A 34 11.09 -7.89 9.09
N VAL A 35 11.47 -6.85 9.85
CA VAL A 35 12.14 -5.70 9.24
C VAL A 35 13.43 -6.14 8.53
N ALA A 36 14.15 -7.10 9.13
CA ALA A 36 15.38 -7.59 8.52
C ALA A 36 15.12 -8.21 7.15
N GLU A 37 14.07 -9.01 7.06
CA GLU A 37 13.71 -9.63 5.77
C GLU A 37 13.30 -8.59 4.74
N LEU A 38 12.51 -7.63 5.19
CA LEU A 38 12.06 -6.57 4.28
C LEU A 38 13.23 -5.73 3.79
N CYS A 39 14.16 -5.40 4.68
CA CYS A 39 15.35 -4.65 4.29
C CYS A 39 16.20 -5.44 3.30
N ARG A 40 16.30 -6.73 3.49
CA ARG A 40 17.06 -7.59 2.58
C ARG A 40 16.41 -7.62 1.22
N GLU A 41 15.10 -7.75 1.18
CA GLU A 41 14.37 -7.76 -0.09
C GLU A 41 14.49 -6.42 -0.81
N ALA A 42 14.44 -5.32 -0.07
CA ALA A 42 14.52 -3.97 -0.62
C ALA A 42 15.96 -3.51 -0.84
N GLU A 43 16.94 -4.29 -0.38
CA GLU A 43 18.35 -3.97 -0.50
C GLU A 43 18.70 -2.64 0.15
N ILE A 44 18.18 -2.42 1.34
CA ILE A 44 18.45 -1.21 2.12
C ILE A 44 18.93 -1.62 3.51
N THR A 45 19.53 -0.65 4.21
CA THR A 45 19.93 -0.86 5.60
C THR A 45 18.73 -0.63 6.51
N ARG A 46 18.83 -1.15 7.73
CA ARG A 46 17.80 -0.90 8.74
C ARG A 46 17.68 0.58 9.05
N SER A 47 18.81 1.28 9.05
CA SER A 47 18.82 2.71 9.27
C SER A 47 17.96 3.45 8.25
N THR A 48 18.13 3.06 6.99
CA THR A 48 17.32 3.65 5.92
C THR A 48 15.85 3.33 6.13
N PHE A 49 15.54 2.09 6.51
CA PHE A 49 14.17 1.70 6.76
C PHE A 49 13.54 2.57 7.85
N TYR A 50 14.21 2.68 9.00
CA TYR A 50 13.63 3.42 10.13
C TYR A 50 13.58 4.92 9.93
N ASN A 51 14.24 5.42 8.89
CA ASN A 51 14.04 6.80 8.49
C ASN A 51 12.66 7.05 7.89
N HIS A 52 11.99 5.99 7.45
CA HIS A 52 10.71 6.12 6.73
C HIS A 52 9.54 5.45 7.42
N PHE A 53 9.77 4.36 8.12
CA PHE A 53 8.70 3.58 8.73
C PHE A 53 9.12 3.09 10.11
N TYR A 54 8.12 2.81 10.94
CA TYR A 54 8.38 2.29 12.28
C TYR A 54 8.60 0.78 12.28
N ASP A 55 7.80 0.06 11.49
CA ASP A 55 7.89 -1.39 11.43
C ASP A 55 7.18 -1.88 10.17
N VAL A 56 7.07 -3.19 10.04
CA VAL A 56 6.45 -3.79 8.86
C VAL A 56 4.97 -3.43 8.77
N TYR A 57 4.27 -3.37 9.90
CA TYR A 57 2.86 -3.03 9.90
C TYR A 57 2.64 -1.58 9.48
N ASP A 58 3.57 -0.71 9.82
CA ASP A 58 3.49 0.68 9.39
C ASP A 58 3.56 0.77 7.87
N VAL A 59 4.41 -0.04 7.25
CA VAL A 59 4.48 -0.09 5.79
C VAL A 59 3.17 -0.58 5.21
N TYR A 60 2.63 -1.64 5.79
CA TYR A 60 1.39 -2.23 5.31
C TYR A 60 0.23 -1.24 5.43
N GLU A 61 0.14 -0.56 6.56
CA GLU A 61 -0.90 0.44 6.78
C GLU A 61 -0.79 1.57 5.76
N SER A 62 0.43 1.97 5.44
CA SER A 62 0.66 3.01 4.44
C SER A 62 0.14 2.58 3.07
N ILE A 63 0.34 1.32 2.71
CA ILE A 63 -0.18 0.76 1.47
C ILE A 63 -1.70 0.80 1.46
N GLU A 64 -2.32 0.39 2.57
CA GLU A 64 -3.78 0.39 2.68
C GLU A 64 -4.35 1.80 2.59
N ASN A 65 -3.71 2.74 3.27
CA ASN A 65 -4.18 4.12 3.26
C ASN A 65 -4.13 4.72 1.86
N GLU A 66 -3.07 4.43 1.14
CA GLU A 66 -2.91 4.88 -0.23
C GLU A 66 -4.03 4.33 -1.11
N PHE A 67 -4.30 3.04 -0.96
CA PHE A 67 -5.35 2.39 -1.72
C PHE A 67 -6.71 2.96 -1.37
N TYR A 68 -6.95 3.18 -0.08
CA TYR A 68 -8.20 3.75 0.39
C TYR A 68 -8.42 5.15 -0.17
N GLU A 69 -7.38 5.96 -0.19
CA GLU A 69 -7.49 7.31 -0.72
C GLU A 69 -7.83 7.32 -2.21
N GLN A 70 -7.18 6.42 -2.97
CA GLN A 70 -7.48 6.31 -4.39
C GLN A 70 -8.92 5.87 -4.62
N MET A 71 -9.38 4.93 -3.82
CA MET A 71 -10.74 4.43 -3.92
C MET A 71 -11.75 5.51 -3.58
N THR A 72 -11.47 6.27 -2.51
CA THR A 72 -12.35 7.36 -2.09
C THR A 72 -12.44 8.44 -3.16
N ALA A 73 -11.31 8.77 -3.77
CA ALA A 73 -11.29 9.76 -4.84
C ALA A 73 -12.13 9.29 -6.02
N LYS A 74 -12.05 8.00 -6.36
CA LYS A 74 -12.87 7.46 -7.44
C LYS A 74 -14.36 7.51 -7.08
N LEU A 75 -14.68 7.18 -5.85
CA LEU A 75 -16.06 7.23 -5.39
C LEU A 75 -16.63 8.64 -5.40
N ASP A 76 -15.81 9.63 -5.04
CA ASP A 76 -16.24 11.02 -5.09
C ASP A 76 -16.56 11.44 -6.53
N THR A 77 -15.73 11.00 -7.46
CA THR A 77 -15.98 11.24 -8.86
C THR A 77 -17.28 10.59 -9.30
N ILE A 78 -17.52 9.38 -8.81
CA ILE A 78 -18.71 8.61 -9.16
C ILE A 78 -19.98 9.25 -8.62
N LYS A 79 -19.92 9.90 -7.46
CA LYS A 79 -21.09 10.59 -6.93
C LYS A 79 -21.66 11.59 -7.94
N THR A 80 -20.81 12.13 -8.77
CA THR A 80 -21.22 13.08 -9.80
C THR A 80 -21.88 12.39 -10.98
N TYR A 81 -21.52 11.15 -11.24
CA TYR A 81 -22.04 10.41 -12.40
C TYR A 81 -22.89 9.24 -11.98
N ALA A 82 -23.41 9.31 -10.85
CA ALA A 82 -23.85 8.19 -10.02
C ALA A 82 -24.70 7.12 -10.62
N LEU A 83 -25.15 7.08 -11.74
CA LEU A 83 -26.11 6.07 -12.15
C LEU A 83 -25.87 5.49 -13.52
N ASP A 84 -24.71 5.70 -14.07
CA ASP A 84 -24.43 5.07 -15.33
C ASP A 84 -23.34 4.01 -15.18
N ASN A 85 -23.06 3.31 -16.25
CA ASN A 85 -22.12 2.19 -16.22
C ASN A 85 -20.69 2.58 -15.95
N ARG A 86 -20.40 3.84 -15.93
CA ARG A 86 -19.06 4.31 -15.62
C ARG A 86 -18.61 3.90 -14.24
N PHE A 87 -19.55 3.79 -13.33
CA PHE A 87 -19.24 3.35 -11.98
C PHE A 87 -18.45 2.05 -11.99
N PHE A 88 -18.99 1.05 -12.66
CA PHE A 88 -18.32 -0.25 -12.71
C PHE A 88 -17.00 -0.19 -13.43
N LEU A 89 -16.93 0.60 -14.51
CA LEU A 89 -15.70 0.71 -15.25
C LEU A 89 -14.61 1.37 -14.41
N GLU A 90 -14.96 2.41 -13.67
CA GLU A 90 -14.00 3.06 -12.78
C GLU A 90 -13.52 2.13 -11.68
N MET A 91 -14.44 1.40 -11.08
CA MET A 91 -14.09 0.44 -10.05
C MET A 91 -13.18 -0.66 -10.60
N LEU A 92 -13.52 -1.22 -11.74
CA LEU A 92 -12.72 -2.26 -12.35
C LEU A 92 -11.33 -1.75 -12.71
N ASN A 93 -11.25 -0.52 -13.20
CA ASN A 93 -9.95 0.07 -13.54
C ASN A 93 -9.08 0.22 -12.31
N LEU A 94 -9.65 0.68 -11.20
CA LEU A 94 -8.89 0.83 -9.96
C LEU A 94 -8.36 -0.52 -9.48
N LEU A 95 -9.21 -1.53 -9.49
CA LEU A 95 -8.82 -2.86 -9.07
C LEU A 95 -7.75 -3.44 -9.99
N ALA A 96 -7.86 -3.17 -11.27
CA ALA A 96 -6.87 -3.66 -12.24
C ALA A 96 -5.53 -2.96 -12.07
N GLU A 97 -5.53 -1.69 -11.69
CA GLU A 97 -4.29 -0.95 -11.46
C GLU A 97 -3.53 -1.41 -10.24
N LYS A 98 -4.25 -1.99 -9.28
CA LYS A 98 -3.65 -2.39 -7.99
C LYS A 98 -4.02 -3.81 -7.63
N PRO A 99 -3.76 -4.78 -8.52
CA PRO A 99 -4.18 -6.16 -8.24
C PRO A 99 -3.49 -6.75 -7.02
N ASP A 100 -2.24 -6.38 -6.78
CA ASP A 100 -1.50 -6.91 -5.63
C ASP A 100 -2.11 -6.45 -4.33
N VAL A 101 -2.45 -5.17 -4.24
CA VAL A 101 -3.06 -4.62 -3.03
C VAL A 101 -4.44 -5.22 -2.81
N THR A 102 -5.22 -5.32 -3.86
CA THR A 102 -6.57 -5.89 -3.78
C THR A 102 -6.52 -7.32 -3.28
N SER A 103 -5.61 -8.10 -3.84
CA SER A 103 -5.46 -9.50 -3.46
C SER A 103 -5.08 -9.63 -1.98
N ILE A 104 -4.16 -8.80 -1.51
CA ILE A 104 -3.70 -8.85 -0.15
C ILE A 104 -4.81 -8.48 0.83
N ILE A 105 -5.55 -7.43 0.54
CA ILE A 105 -6.63 -6.97 1.41
C ILE A 105 -7.70 -8.04 1.53
N VAL A 106 -8.05 -8.69 0.42
CA VAL A 106 -9.05 -9.75 0.45
C VAL A 106 -8.54 -10.97 1.22
N SER A 107 -7.25 -11.29 1.06
CA SER A 107 -6.66 -12.47 1.70
C SER A 107 -6.43 -12.30 3.19
N ASN A 108 -6.30 -11.07 3.67
CA ASN A 108 -5.96 -10.79 5.06
C ASN A 108 -6.97 -9.85 5.71
N PRO A 109 -8.26 -10.23 5.76
CA PRO A 109 -9.30 -9.31 6.23
C PRO A 109 -9.14 -8.89 7.68
N TYR A 110 -8.53 -9.73 8.51
CA TYR A 110 -8.37 -9.41 9.92
C TYR A 110 -7.21 -8.47 10.19
N GLU A 111 -6.34 -8.30 9.22
CA GLU A 111 -5.18 -7.43 9.36
C GLU A 111 -5.36 -6.10 8.62
N SER A 112 -6.40 -6.00 7.82
CA SER A 112 -6.63 -4.82 6.99
C SER A 112 -7.36 -3.74 7.78
N THR A 113 -6.76 -2.56 7.87
CA THR A 113 -7.44 -1.41 8.46
C THR A 113 -8.52 -0.88 7.52
N LEU A 114 -8.38 -1.14 6.25
CA LEU A 114 -9.37 -0.72 5.26
C LEU A 114 -10.72 -1.39 5.51
N LEU A 115 -10.71 -2.68 5.80
CA LEU A 115 -11.94 -3.41 6.03
C LEU A 115 -12.58 -3.09 7.39
N LYS A 116 -11.83 -2.49 8.28
CA LYS A 116 -12.35 -2.10 9.59
C LYS A 116 -13.00 -0.73 9.57
N ARG A 117 -12.86 -0.01 8.49
CA ARG A 117 -13.47 1.30 8.33
C ARG A 117 -14.88 1.17 7.79
#